data_1e97d517f73e2afe59c28dab937a3a61
#
_entry.id   1e97d517f73e2afe59c28dab937a3a61
#
_cell.length_a   1.000
_cell.length_b   1.000
_cell.length_c   1.000
_cell.angle_alpha   90.00
_cell.angle_beta   90.00
_cell.angle_gamma   90.00
#
_symmetry.space_group_name_H-M   'P 1'
#
loop_
_entity.id
_entity.type
_entity.pdbx_description
1 polymer ?
#
loop_
_entity_poly.entity_id
_entity_poly.type
_entity_poly.pdbx_seq_one_letter_code
_entity_poly.pdbx_strand_id
1 'polypeptide(L)'
;MDTVRMFVNGQAMRGGSLSDALADARFLGAALTAPRYRFFSVRDEFPGLHPVTESGAAVPGEVYEMPYAMLRDGLLPREPAELELGVIELAEGQGALSMRMRAWALDAPGVTDISGAGGWLAYLAALGRTA
;
A
#
# COMPACT_ATOMS: atom_id res chain seq x y z
N MET A 1 -2.23 -24.41 7.17
CA MET A 1 -2.59 -23.12 7.75
C MET A 1 -2.91 -22.15 6.64
N ASP A 2 -4.03 -21.47 6.77
CA ASP A 2 -4.45 -20.53 5.73
C ASP A 2 -3.62 -19.25 5.81
N THR A 3 -3.14 -18.82 4.65
CA THR A 3 -2.37 -17.61 4.51
C THR A 3 -3.01 -16.70 3.46
N VAL A 4 -2.63 -15.43 3.48
CA VAL A 4 -2.99 -14.45 2.47
C VAL A 4 -1.74 -13.82 1.88
N ARG A 5 -1.87 -13.33 0.65
CA ARG A 5 -0.87 -12.44 0.05
C ARG A 5 -1.31 -11.01 0.26
N MET A 6 -0.42 -10.22 0.84
CA MET A 6 -0.65 -8.81 1.12
C MET A 6 0.35 -7.98 0.34
N PHE A 7 -0.16 -7.03 -0.44
CA PHE A 7 0.67 -6.03 -1.11
C PHE A 7 0.72 -4.80 -0.23
N VAL A 8 1.91 -4.38 0.14
CA VAL A 8 2.13 -3.18 0.95
C VAL A 8 2.94 -2.17 0.14
N ASN A 9 2.56 -0.92 0.20
CA ASN A 9 3.13 0.15 -0.62
C ASN A 9 3.53 1.38 0.18
N GLY A 10 3.55 1.28 1.51
CA GLY A 10 3.83 2.40 2.40
C GLY A 10 4.62 1.99 3.63
N GLN A 11 4.11 2.35 4.80
CA GLN A 11 4.84 2.22 6.06
C GLN A 11 5.08 0.76 6.50
N ALA A 12 4.35 -0.20 5.96
CA ALA A 12 4.59 -1.62 6.25
C ALA A 12 5.70 -2.24 5.41
N MET A 13 6.22 -1.54 4.39
CA MET A 13 7.38 -2.01 3.63
C MET A 13 8.62 -2.08 4.53
N ARG A 14 9.62 -2.85 4.09
CA ARG A 14 10.89 -2.97 4.83
C ARG A 14 11.48 -1.58 5.07
N GLY A 15 11.85 -1.32 6.31
CA GLY A 15 12.38 -0.03 6.74
C GLY A 15 11.31 1.01 7.08
N GLY A 16 10.04 0.72 6.89
CA GLY A 16 8.95 1.61 7.25
C GLY A 16 8.56 1.53 8.73
N SER A 17 7.78 2.50 9.19
CA SER A 17 7.40 2.60 10.60
C SER A 17 6.48 1.48 11.08
N LEU A 18 5.80 0.77 10.15
CA LEU A 18 4.94 -0.36 10.47
C LEU A 18 5.56 -1.70 10.06
N SER A 19 6.82 -1.74 9.66
CA SER A 19 7.44 -2.97 9.18
C SER A 19 7.51 -4.06 10.25
N ASP A 20 7.50 -3.70 11.53
CA ASP A 20 7.45 -4.66 12.63
C ASP A 20 6.19 -5.52 12.61
N ALA A 21 5.07 -4.99 12.09
CA ALA A 21 3.83 -5.75 11.97
C ALA A 21 3.95 -6.93 11.00
N LEU A 22 4.94 -6.91 10.10
CA LEU A 22 5.20 -7.96 9.12
C LEU A 22 6.48 -8.73 9.39
N ALA A 23 7.06 -8.60 10.59
CA ALA A 23 8.37 -9.19 10.90
C ALA A 23 8.41 -10.72 10.70
N ASP A 24 7.28 -11.41 11.00
CA ASP A 24 7.17 -12.86 10.87
C ASP A 24 6.49 -13.29 9.57
N ALA A 25 6.16 -12.35 8.69
CA ALA A 25 5.59 -12.66 7.38
C ALA A 25 6.70 -13.08 6.40
N ARG A 26 6.32 -13.90 5.43
CA ARG A 26 7.25 -14.32 4.39
C ARG A 26 7.30 -13.26 3.30
N PHE A 27 8.46 -12.68 3.09
CA PHE A 27 8.68 -11.72 2.00
C PHE A 27 8.73 -12.48 0.66
N LEU A 28 7.83 -12.14 -0.25
CA LEU A 28 7.78 -12.77 -1.57
C LEU A 28 8.46 -11.95 -2.66
N GLY A 29 8.72 -10.68 -2.43
CA GLY A 29 9.46 -9.84 -3.37
C GLY A 29 8.83 -8.48 -3.60
N ALA A 30 9.58 -7.64 -4.29
CA ALA A 30 9.06 -6.37 -4.81
C ALA A 30 8.08 -6.65 -5.94
N ALA A 31 7.09 -5.79 -6.10
CA ALA A 31 6.07 -5.96 -7.14
C ALA A 31 5.51 -4.61 -7.58
N LEU A 32 4.88 -4.63 -8.75
CA LEU A 32 4.09 -3.50 -9.25
C LEU A 32 2.64 -3.94 -9.35
N THR A 33 1.72 -3.02 -9.14
CA THR A 33 0.32 -3.25 -9.49
C THR A 33 0.13 -3.19 -11.00
N ALA A 34 -1.01 -3.70 -11.48
CA ALA A 34 -1.49 -3.35 -12.81
C ALA A 34 -1.68 -1.83 -12.90
N PRO A 35 -1.62 -1.23 -14.11
CA PRO A 35 -1.74 0.24 -14.28
C PRO A 35 -3.20 0.70 -14.20
N ARG A 36 -3.85 0.41 -13.08
CA ARG A 36 -5.28 0.65 -12.85
C ARG A 36 -5.56 1.53 -11.65
N TYR A 37 -4.52 2.16 -11.08
CA TYR A 37 -4.63 2.85 -9.80
C TYR A 37 -4.05 4.25 -9.89
N ARG A 38 -4.56 5.14 -9.03
CA ARG A 38 -3.86 6.37 -8.67
C ARG A 38 -3.32 6.18 -7.25
N PHE A 39 -2.22 6.84 -6.95
CA PHE A 39 -1.52 6.71 -5.69
C PHE A 39 -1.48 8.05 -4.99
N PHE A 40 -1.82 8.07 -3.70
CA PHE A 40 -2.01 9.31 -2.95
C PHE A 40 -1.17 9.33 -1.70
N SER A 41 -0.62 10.50 -1.36
CA SER A 41 -0.05 10.78 -0.05
C SER A 41 -1.13 11.41 0.83
N VAL A 42 -1.22 10.96 2.08
CA VAL A 42 -2.10 11.56 3.08
C VAL A 42 -1.21 12.26 4.10
N ARG A 43 -1.18 13.58 4.04
CA ARG A 43 -0.39 14.45 4.92
C ARG A 43 1.11 14.09 4.97
N ASP A 44 1.62 13.40 3.96
CA ASP A 44 2.98 12.84 3.92
C ASP A 44 3.28 11.88 5.08
N GLU A 45 2.24 11.31 5.67
CA GLU A 45 2.36 10.35 6.77
C GLU A 45 2.24 8.91 6.29
N PHE A 46 1.36 8.67 5.32
CA PHE A 46 1.18 7.35 4.73
C PHE A 46 0.56 7.49 3.35
N PRO A 47 0.70 6.47 2.48
CA PRO A 47 0.08 6.48 1.17
C PRO A 47 -1.11 5.53 1.11
N GLY A 48 -1.91 5.70 0.05
CA GLY A 48 -2.94 4.74 -0.31
C GLY A 48 -3.23 4.81 -1.79
N LEU A 49 -3.55 3.66 -2.39
CA LEU A 49 -3.98 3.60 -3.78
C LEU A 49 -5.50 3.56 -3.86
N HIS A 50 -6.02 3.91 -5.05
CA HIS A 50 -7.45 3.82 -5.33
C HIS A 50 -7.65 3.43 -6.79
N PRO A 51 -8.56 2.49 -7.08
CA PRO A 51 -8.78 2.05 -8.47
C PRO A 51 -9.45 3.15 -9.30
N VAL A 52 -9.02 3.24 -10.55
CA VAL A 52 -9.60 4.18 -11.52
C VAL A 52 -9.88 3.45 -12.84
N THR A 53 -10.77 4.04 -13.64
CA THR A 53 -11.12 3.48 -14.95
C THR A 53 -10.27 4.09 -16.07
N GLU A 54 -9.66 5.25 -15.83
CA GLU A 54 -8.84 5.97 -16.82
C GLU A 54 -7.60 6.54 -16.14
N SER A 55 -6.54 6.70 -16.90
CA SER A 55 -5.30 7.33 -16.45
C SER A 55 -4.68 6.65 -15.23
N GLY A 56 -4.81 5.32 -15.16
CA GLY A 56 -4.21 4.55 -14.09
C GLY A 56 -2.71 4.42 -14.23
N ALA A 57 -2.05 4.22 -13.10
CA ALA A 57 -0.62 3.99 -13.02
C ALA A 57 -0.34 2.69 -12.26
N ALA A 58 0.84 2.12 -12.51
CA ALA A 58 1.34 1.00 -11.73
C ALA A 58 1.99 1.56 -10.46
N VAL A 59 1.68 0.95 -9.33
CA VAL A 59 2.18 1.38 -8.01
C VAL A 59 3.21 0.38 -7.50
N PRO A 60 4.44 0.80 -7.19
CA PRO A 60 5.45 -0.10 -6.61
C PRO A 60 5.17 -0.44 -5.16
N GLY A 61 5.52 -1.64 -4.76
CA GLY A 61 5.39 -2.09 -3.39
C GLY A 61 6.07 -3.43 -3.15
N GLU A 62 5.67 -4.11 -2.10
CA GLU A 62 6.21 -5.40 -1.68
C GLU A 62 5.07 -6.37 -1.38
N VAL A 63 5.29 -7.65 -1.69
CA VAL A 63 4.29 -8.69 -1.41
C VAL A 63 4.81 -9.59 -0.30
N TYR A 64 3.94 -9.86 0.66
CA TYR A 64 4.19 -10.77 1.78
C TYR A 64 3.10 -11.84 1.84
N GLU A 65 3.51 -13.03 2.29
CA GLU A 65 2.57 -14.09 2.63
C GLU A 65 2.51 -14.19 4.15
N MET A 66 1.30 -14.20 4.71
CA MET A 66 1.12 -14.18 6.15
C MET A 66 -0.15 -14.94 6.56
N PRO A 67 -0.20 -15.49 7.79
CA PRO A 67 -1.44 -16.01 8.33
C PRO A 67 -2.51 -14.92 8.45
N TYR A 68 -3.78 -15.32 8.31
CA TYR A 68 -4.88 -14.37 8.50
C TYR A 68 -4.82 -13.65 9.85
N ALA A 69 -4.41 -14.36 10.90
CA ALA A 69 -4.33 -13.75 12.22
C ALA A 69 -3.36 -12.57 12.27
N MET A 70 -2.24 -12.65 11.54
CA MET A 70 -1.28 -11.55 11.48
C MET A 70 -1.90 -10.30 10.84
N LEU A 71 -2.65 -10.49 9.75
CA LEU A 71 -3.34 -9.38 9.09
C LEU A 71 -4.43 -8.82 10.01
N ARG A 72 -5.29 -9.69 10.54
CA ARG A 72 -6.44 -9.28 11.35
C ARG A 72 -6.04 -8.58 12.65
N ASP A 73 -5.06 -9.14 13.35
CA ASP A 73 -4.74 -8.71 14.71
C ASP A 73 -3.49 -7.83 14.79
N GLY A 74 -2.58 -7.93 13.80
CA GLY A 74 -1.32 -7.21 13.81
C GLY A 74 -1.32 -5.96 12.93
N LEU A 75 -1.74 -6.08 11.67
CA LEU A 75 -1.64 -4.98 10.72
C LEU A 75 -2.91 -4.11 10.68
N LEU A 76 -4.08 -4.71 10.51
CA LEU A 76 -5.32 -3.94 10.31
C LEU A 76 -5.64 -2.99 11.46
N PRO A 77 -5.45 -3.36 12.75
CA PRO A 77 -5.75 -2.42 13.84
C PRO A 77 -4.87 -1.18 13.85
N ARG A 78 -3.72 -1.21 13.18
CA ARG A 78 -2.78 -0.10 13.11
C ARG A 78 -2.97 0.77 11.87
N GLU A 79 -3.88 0.40 10.98
CA GLU A 79 -4.12 1.14 9.74
C GLU A 79 -5.01 2.36 10.01
N PRO A 80 -4.75 3.49 9.31
CA PRO A 80 -5.54 4.71 9.50
C PRO A 80 -6.96 4.58 8.93
N ALA A 81 -7.86 5.45 9.42
CA ALA A 81 -9.27 5.44 9.04
C ALA A 81 -9.51 5.74 7.57
N GLU A 82 -8.58 6.43 6.90
CA GLU A 82 -8.70 6.77 5.48
C GLU A 82 -8.54 5.55 4.57
N LEU A 83 -8.02 4.44 5.09
CA LEU A 83 -7.77 3.24 4.32
C LEU A 83 -8.76 2.13 4.65
N GLU A 84 -8.96 1.25 3.69
CA GLU A 84 -9.76 0.04 3.85
C GLU A 84 -9.09 -1.12 3.12
N LEU A 85 -9.30 -2.32 3.63
CA LEU A 85 -8.78 -3.52 2.99
C LEU A 85 -9.59 -3.83 1.72
N GLY A 86 -8.88 -4.15 0.65
CA GLY A 86 -9.52 -4.57 -0.59
C GLY A 86 -8.65 -5.51 -1.38
N VAL A 87 -9.15 -5.94 -2.52
CA VAL A 87 -8.39 -6.78 -3.46
C VAL A 87 -7.89 -5.90 -4.58
N ILE A 88 -6.61 -6.04 -4.91
CA ILE A 88 -6.00 -5.35 -6.04
C ILE A 88 -5.44 -6.36 -7.04
N GLU A 89 -5.11 -5.86 -8.23
CA GLU A 89 -4.48 -6.64 -9.28
C GLU A 89 -3.00 -6.24 -9.39
N LEU A 90 -2.14 -7.26 -9.39
CA LEU A 90 -0.70 -7.07 -9.66
C LEU A 90 -0.45 -7.06 -11.17
N ALA A 91 0.73 -6.63 -11.58
CA ALA A 91 1.08 -6.39 -12.98
C ALA A 91 0.88 -7.61 -13.88
N GLU A 92 1.06 -8.81 -13.35
CA GLU A 92 0.91 -10.06 -14.11
C GLU A 92 -0.48 -10.67 -13.99
N GLY A 93 -1.45 -9.95 -13.40
CA GLY A 93 -2.83 -10.38 -13.29
C GLY A 93 -3.20 -11.11 -12.01
N GLN A 94 -2.22 -11.38 -11.12
CA GLN A 94 -2.56 -12.02 -9.85
C GLN A 94 -3.27 -11.04 -8.92
N GLY A 95 -4.18 -11.56 -8.09
CA GLY A 95 -4.81 -10.79 -7.04
C GLY A 95 -3.97 -10.77 -5.77
N ALA A 96 -4.08 -9.69 -5.00
CA ALA A 96 -3.52 -9.59 -3.66
C ALA A 96 -4.44 -8.72 -2.82
N LEU A 97 -4.38 -8.90 -1.50
CA LEU A 97 -5.03 -7.97 -0.58
C LEU A 97 -4.15 -6.74 -0.43
N SER A 98 -4.76 -5.59 -0.26
CA SER A 98 -4.02 -4.35 0.00
C SER A 98 -4.94 -3.34 0.67
N MET A 99 -4.35 -2.38 1.37
CA MET A 99 -5.09 -1.23 1.87
C MET A 99 -5.30 -0.26 0.73
N ARG A 100 -6.54 0.26 0.60
CA ARG A 100 -6.90 1.23 -0.44
C ARG A 100 -7.46 2.48 0.23
N MET A 101 -7.30 3.63 -0.44
CA MET A 101 -7.98 4.85 0.00
C MET A 101 -9.48 4.63 -0.07
N ARG A 102 -10.18 4.98 1.00
CA ARG A 102 -11.65 5.07 0.97
C ARG A 102 -12.05 6.25 0.08
N ALA A 103 -13.16 6.09 -0.65
CA ALA A 103 -13.60 7.13 -1.59
C ALA A 103 -13.79 8.49 -0.91
N TRP A 104 -14.34 8.52 0.32
CA TRP A 104 -14.55 9.79 1.03
C TRP A 104 -13.26 10.52 1.37
N ALA A 105 -12.14 9.80 1.46
CA ALA A 105 -10.87 10.38 1.86
C ALA A 105 -10.12 11.04 0.69
N LEU A 106 -10.50 10.75 -0.55
CA LEU A 106 -9.77 11.24 -1.73
C LEU A 106 -9.74 12.76 -1.83
N ASP A 107 -10.79 13.44 -1.36
CA ASP A 107 -10.90 14.90 -1.41
C ASP A 107 -10.59 15.57 -0.08
N ALA A 108 -10.06 14.83 0.89
CA ALA A 108 -9.73 15.37 2.20
C ALA A 108 -8.53 16.32 2.11
N PRO A 109 -8.45 17.34 3.01
CA PRO A 109 -7.26 18.19 3.07
C PRO A 109 -5.99 17.38 3.32
N GLY A 110 -4.91 17.77 2.66
CA GLY A 110 -3.62 17.10 2.83
C GLY A 110 -3.43 15.86 1.97
N VAL A 111 -4.38 15.51 1.12
CA VAL A 111 -4.27 14.38 0.19
C VAL A 111 -3.74 14.89 -1.14
N THR A 112 -2.65 14.28 -1.60
CA THR A 112 -1.96 14.66 -2.84
C THR A 112 -1.78 13.44 -3.73
N ASP A 113 -2.10 13.57 -5.02
CA ASP A 113 -1.83 12.50 -5.99
C ASP A 113 -0.33 12.45 -6.27
N ILE A 114 0.28 11.30 -5.99
CA ILE A 114 1.71 11.07 -6.17
C ILE A 114 1.98 9.94 -7.16
N SER A 115 1.04 9.66 -8.05
CA SER A 115 1.14 8.55 -9.00
C SER A 115 2.37 8.60 -9.89
N GLY A 116 2.91 9.79 -10.18
CA GLY A 116 4.10 9.97 -10.98
C GLY A 116 5.42 9.88 -10.22
N ALA A 117 5.39 9.68 -8.90
CA ALA A 117 6.60 9.75 -8.08
C ALA A 117 7.46 8.48 -8.08
N GLY A 118 6.94 7.36 -8.59
CA GLY A 118 7.68 6.09 -8.60
C GLY A 118 7.58 5.29 -7.31
N GLY A 119 6.56 5.54 -6.51
CA GLY A 119 6.30 4.82 -5.26
C GLY A 119 6.51 5.68 -4.02
N TRP A 120 6.18 5.11 -2.87
CA TRP A 120 6.24 5.86 -1.60
C TRP A 120 7.65 6.26 -1.20
N LEU A 121 8.60 5.32 -1.30
CA LEU A 121 9.97 5.60 -0.90
C LEU A 121 10.61 6.66 -1.79
N ALA A 122 10.34 6.61 -3.11
CA ALA A 122 10.83 7.63 -4.04
C ALA A 122 10.21 9.00 -3.74
N TYR A 123 8.91 9.02 -3.40
CA TYR A 123 8.23 10.25 -3.02
C TYR A 123 8.85 10.86 -1.76
N LEU A 124 9.04 10.05 -0.72
CA LEU A 124 9.67 10.53 0.53
C LEU A 124 11.09 11.02 0.30
N ALA A 125 11.87 10.32 -0.53
CA ALA A 125 13.23 10.73 -0.86
C ALA A 125 13.24 12.10 -1.54
N ALA A 126 12.28 12.37 -2.42
CA ALA A 126 12.15 13.67 -3.08
C ALA A 126 11.82 14.79 -2.08
N LEU A 127 11.21 14.46 -0.94
CA LEU A 127 10.96 15.40 0.15
C LEU A 127 12.13 15.51 1.12
N GLY A 128 13.21 14.74 0.91
CA GLY A 128 14.33 14.67 1.85
C GLY A 128 14.02 13.83 3.09
N ARG A 129 13.09 12.86 3.00
CA ARG A 129 12.60 12.05 4.12
C ARG A 129 12.86 10.56 3.89
N THR A 130 12.85 9.82 5.00
CA THR A 130 12.87 8.35 4.99
C THR A 130 11.58 7.81 5.58
N ALA A 131 11.27 6.56 5.24
CA ALA A 131 10.04 5.92 5.72
C ALA A 131 10.02 5.68 7.24
#